data_450036854a757fe279acd99cd2bfba47
#
_entry.id   450036854a757fe279acd99cd2bfba47
#
_cell.length_a   1.000
_cell.length_b   1.000
_cell.length_c   1.000
_cell.angle_alpha   90.00
_cell.angle_beta   90.00
_cell.angle_gamma   90.00
#
_symmetry.space_group_name_H-M   'P 1'
#
loop_
_entity.id
_entity.type
_entity.pdbx_description
1 polymer ?
#
loop_
_entity_poly.entity_id
_entity_poly.type
_entity_poly.pdbx_seq_one_letter_code
_entity_poly.pdbx_strand_id
1 'polypeptide(L)'
;MAKLQMVPLAKEMKKNPELKEADIQSLRDWCQKQPHLPQMTDSELALFLHSNYYRLEPTKNTIDTFYTVRTHVPEFFSNRDPVNAKDLLQMFKVVMNMPLERTTKDGYDVIYGALSDFEPSNYDYTFNMKLFGMVMDLWLYGKGTMKGHVILVDLKGLVIGHVARFSPMALKRFLYYLQEGLPVRLKGFHFVNTNPVMDILMNIMRPFMKKELLDILHLHQSVNAIEEFNIPVDILPNESGGKAGPAKELFAAEVKKLEAHREWFIQEEKTQRIDESKRPGKAKSATDLFGVEGSFKKLEID
;
A
#
# COMPACT_ATOMS: atom_id res chain seq x y z
N MET A 1 12.11 -22.32 -6.46
CA MET A 1 11.68 -20.93 -6.24
C MET A 1 10.18 -20.89 -6.35
N ALA A 2 9.49 -20.35 -5.33
CA ALA A 2 8.04 -20.23 -5.35
C ALA A 2 7.63 -19.17 -6.38
N LYS A 3 6.82 -19.56 -7.39
CA LYS A 3 6.15 -18.59 -8.25
C LYS A 3 5.02 -17.97 -7.43
N LEU A 4 4.93 -16.65 -7.41
CA LEU A 4 3.74 -15.98 -6.88
C LEU A 4 2.53 -16.42 -7.71
N GLN A 5 1.64 -17.18 -7.08
CA GLN A 5 0.42 -17.64 -7.72
C GLN A 5 -0.74 -16.78 -7.23
N MET A 6 -1.33 -16.04 -8.14
CA MET A 6 -2.59 -15.35 -7.86
C MET A 6 -3.72 -16.36 -7.66
N VAL A 7 -4.71 -15.96 -6.89
CA VAL A 7 -5.94 -16.74 -6.77
C VAL A 7 -6.60 -16.84 -8.16
N PRO A 8 -6.90 -18.06 -8.67
CA PRO A 8 -7.50 -18.22 -9.99
C PRO A 8 -8.85 -17.52 -10.11
N LEU A 9 -9.14 -16.93 -11.27
CA LEU A 9 -10.39 -16.21 -11.54
C LEU A 9 -11.64 -17.01 -11.12
N ALA A 10 -11.67 -18.30 -11.43
CA ALA A 10 -12.81 -19.16 -11.06
C ALA A 10 -13.06 -19.24 -9.54
N LYS A 11 -12.00 -19.16 -8.73
CA LYS A 11 -12.13 -19.07 -7.27
C LYS A 11 -12.61 -17.69 -6.83
N GLU A 12 -12.10 -16.63 -7.48
CA GLU A 12 -12.55 -15.26 -7.20
C GLU A 12 -14.03 -15.05 -7.55
N MET A 13 -14.50 -15.58 -8.67
CA MET A 13 -15.90 -15.53 -9.06
C MET A 13 -16.81 -16.31 -8.09
N LYS A 14 -16.35 -17.47 -7.61
CA LYS A 14 -17.09 -18.22 -6.58
C LYS A 14 -17.20 -17.47 -5.26
N LYS A 15 -16.14 -16.74 -4.90
CA LYS A 15 -16.08 -15.91 -3.68
C LYS A 15 -16.93 -14.64 -3.80
N ASN A 16 -17.04 -14.10 -5.01
CA ASN A 16 -17.69 -12.82 -5.31
C ASN A 16 -18.77 -13.01 -6.38
N PRO A 17 -20.03 -13.30 -6.01
CA PRO A 17 -21.10 -13.53 -7.00
C PRO A 17 -21.41 -12.34 -7.91
N GLU A 18 -21.02 -11.13 -7.50
CA GLU A 18 -21.15 -9.90 -8.29
C GLU A 18 -20.06 -9.75 -9.38
N LEU A 19 -18.97 -10.53 -9.29
CA LEU A 19 -17.91 -10.54 -10.29
C LEU A 19 -18.37 -11.31 -11.53
N LYS A 20 -18.57 -10.60 -12.65
CA LYS A 20 -19.10 -11.19 -13.89
C LYS A 20 -17.99 -11.38 -14.92
N GLU A 21 -18.02 -12.52 -15.61
CA GLU A 21 -17.11 -12.81 -16.72
C GLU A 21 -17.19 -11.74 -17.83
N ALA A 22 -18.39 -11.21 -18.11
CA ALA A 22 -18.59 -10.15 -19.09
C ALA A 22 -17.84 -8.86 -18.76
N ASP A 23 -17.74 -8.51 -17.46
CA ASP A 23 -17.01 -7.32 -17.02
C ASP A 23 -15.50 -7.53 -17.13
N ILE A 24 -15.00 -8.74 -16.81
CA ILE A 24 -13.59 -9.12 -17.03
C ILE A 24 -13.26 -9.07 -18.53
N GLN A 25 -14.13 -9.62 -19.40
CA GLN A 25 -13.95 -9.55 -20.85
C GLN A 25 -13.90 -8.10 -21.34
N SER A 26 -14.80 -7.25 -20.85
CA SER A 26 -14.84 -5.81 -21.20
C SER A 26 -13.54 -5.09 -20.81
N LEU A 27 -12.99 -5.40 -19.63
CA LEU A 27 -11.69 -4.86 -19.20
C LEU A 27 -10.54 -5.39 -20.04
N ARG A 28 -10.53 -6.66 -20.38
CA ARG A 28 -9.52 -7.28 -21.26
C ARG A 28 -9.51 -6.61 -22.63
N ASP A 29 -10.68 -6.42 -23.25
CA ASP A 29 -10.83 -5.76 -24.54
C ASP A 29 -10.40 -4.29 -24.49
N TRP A 30 -10.67 -3.61 -23.37
CA TRP A 30 -10.19 -2.25 -23.16
C TRP A 30 -8.67 -2.21 -23.01
N CYS A 31 -8.07 -3.10 -22.20
CA CYS A 31 -6.61 -3.15 -22.01
C CYS A 31 -5.87 -3.40 -23.32
N GLN A 32 -6.40 -4.25 -24.21
CA GLN A 32 -5.82 -4.51 -25.53
C GLN A 32 -5.76 -3.25 -26.41
N LYS A 33 -6.66 -2.29 -26.19
CA LYS A 33 -6.68 -0.99 -26.87
C LYS A 33 -5.82 0.07 -26.19
N GLN A 34 -5.13 -0.29 -25.11
CA GLN A 34 -4.24 0.58 -24.35
C GLN A 34 -2.77 0.10 -24.49
N PRO A 35 -2.10 0.41 -25.63
CA PRO A 35 -0.78 -0.17 -25.92
C PRO A 35 0.33 0.27 -24.96
N HIS A 36 0.07 1.28 -24.14
CA HIS A 36 1.00 1.76 -23.09
C HIS A 36 0.93 0.92 -21.82
N LEU A 37 -0.18 0.18 -21.58
CA LEU A 37 -0.32 -0.66 -20.38
C LEU A 37 0.43 -1.98 -20.55
N PRO A 38 1.00 -2.54 -19.46
CA PRO A 38 1.52 -3.89 -19.48
C PRO A 38 0.38 -4.91 -19.61
N GLN A 39 0.72 -6.13 -19.98
CA GLN A 39 -0.24 -7.22 -20.01
C GLN A 39 -0.66 -7.63 -18.60
N MET A 40 -1.95 -7.82 -18.40
CA MET A 40 -2.56 -8.24 -17.15
C MET A 40 -3.28 -9.58 -17.30
N THR A 41 -3.27 -10.36 -16.24
CA THR A 41 -4.04 -11.59 -16.12
C THR A 41 -5.49 -11.28 -15.72
N ASP A 42 -6.40 -12.22 -15.97
CA ASP A 42 -7.79 -12.07 -15.54
C ASP A 42 -7.95 -11.99 -14.01
N SER A 43 -7.04 -12.65 -13.27
CA SER A 43 -7.01 -12.55 -11.81
C SER A 43 -6.62 -11.12 -11.33
N GLU A 44 -5.71 -10.45 -12.04
CA GLU A 44 -5.39 -9.04 -11.77
C GLU A 44 -6.58 -8.14 -12.12
N LEU A 45 -7.21 -8.34 -13.26
CA LEU A 45 -8.40 -7.59 -13.64
C LEU A 45 -9.54 -7.76 -12.62
N ALA A 46 -9.72 -8.99 -12.09
CA ALA A 46 -10.70 -9.26 -11.04
C ALA A 46 -10.40 -8.49 -9.75
N LEU A 47 -9.11 -8.39 -9.36
CA LEU A 47 -8.69 -7.63 -8.18
C LEU A 47 -9.01 -6.14 -8.34
N PHE A 48 -8.67 -5.55 -9.49
CA PHE A 48 -9.00 -4.14 -9.80
C PHE A 48 -10.51 -3.90 -9.86
N LEU A 49 -11.25 -4.78 -10.51
CA LEU A 49 -12.70 -4.65 -10.65
C LEU A 49 -13.39 -4.76 -9.29
N HIS A 50 -12.98 -5.73 -8.46
CA HIS A 50 -13.50 -5.88 -7.11
C HIS A 50 -13.23 -4.65 -6.25
N SER A 51 -12.00 -4.10 -6.28
CA SER A 51 -11.64 -2.93 -5.47
C SER A 51 -12.50 -1.69 -5.82
N ASN A 52 -12.97 -1.60 -7.05
CA ASN A 52 -13.83 -0.54 -7.56
C ASN A 52 -15.32 -0.86 -7.51
N TYR A 53 -15.73 -1.84 -6.69
CA TYR A 53 -17.14 -2.23 -6.52
C TYR A 53 -17.82 -2.57 -7.86
N TYR A 54 -17.08 -3.29 -8.73
CA TYR A 54 -17.52 -3.79 -10.05
C TYR A 54 -17.93 -2.69 -11.04
N ARG A 55 -17.41 -1.46 -10.86
CA ARG A 55 -17.67 -0.33 -11.77
C ARG A 55 -16.53 -0.20 -12.78
N LEU A 56 -16.84 -0.39 -14.07
CA LEU A 56 -15.84 -0.48 -15.13
C LEU A 56 -15.00 0.80 -15.28
N GLU A 57 -15.62 1.99 -15.34
CA GLU A 57 -14.87 3.24 -15.57
C GLU A 57 -13.92 3.59 -14.41
N PRO A 58 -14.34 3.53 -13.12
CA PRO A 58 -13.40 3.65 -12.01
C PRO A 58 -12.27 2.61 -12.07
N THR A 59 -12.58 1.37 -12.46
CA THR A 59 -11.58 0.30 -12.58
C THR A 59 -10.50 0.64 -13.61
N LYS A 60 -10.90 1.12 -14.80
CA LYS A 60 -9.96 1.56 -15.85
C LYS A 60 -9.04 2.68 -15.35
N ASN A 61 -9.59 3.65 -14.64
CA ASN A 61 -8.82 4.74 -14.03
C ASN A 61 -7.82 4.23 -12.99
N THR A 62 -8.24 3.30 -12.12
CA THR A 62 -7.36 2.70 -11.11
C THR A 62 -6.24 1.89 -11.76
N ILE A 63 -6.52 1.11 -12.80
CA ILE A 63 -5.51 0.37 -13.57
C ILE A 63 -4.47 1.33 -14.16
N ASP A 64 -4.92 2.35 -14.90
CA ASP A 64 -4.00 3.32 -15.51
C ASP A 64 -3.16 4.04 -14.45
N THR A 65 -3.77 4.46 -13.34
CA THR A 65 -3.08 5.14 -12.25
C THR A 65 -2.08 4.23 -11.55
N PHE A 66 -2.45 2.98 -11.27
CA PHE A 66 -1.58 1.99 -10.64
C PHE A 66 -0.25 1.84 -11.38
N TYR A 67 -0.31 1.57 -12.68
CA TYR A 67 0.89 1.36 -13.48
C TYR A 67 1.63 2.67 -13.80
N THR A 68 0.89 3.78 -13.97
CA THR A 68 1.50 5.11 -14.19
C THR A 68 2.34 5.52 -12.97
N VAL A 69 1.80 5.40 -11.76
CA VAL A 69 2.54 5.74 -10.53
C VAL A 69 3.75 4.83 -10.35
N ARG A 70 3.61 3.53 -10.58
CA ARG A 70 4.74 2.57 -10.50
C ARG A 70 5.86 2.88 -11.46
N THR A 71 5.54 3.47 -12.61
CA THR A 71 6.53 3.89 -13.60
C THR A 71 7.22 5.19 -13.20
N HIS A 72 6.45 6.17 -12.70
CA HIS A 72 6.95 7.52 -12.42
C HIS A 72 7.43 7.75 -10.97
N VAL A 73 7.35 6.72 -10.11
CA VAL A 73 7.82 6.77 -8.73
C VAL A 73 8.84 5.64 -8.47
N PRO A 74 10.00 5.66 -9.17
CA PRO A 74 10.98 4.59 -9.07
C PRO A 74 11.53 4.41 -7.65
N GLU A 75 11.54 5.44 -6.82
CA GLU A 75 11.98 5.35 -5.44
C GLU A 75 11.16 4.37 -4.59
N PHE A 76 9.88 4.10 -4.95
CA PHE A 76 9.05 3.09 -4.28
C PHE A 76 9.02 1.75 -5.03
N PHE A 77 9.14 1.80 -6.36
CA PHE A 77 8.82 0.66 -7.21
C PHE A 77 10.00 0.13 -8.03
N SER A 78 11.21 0.64 -7.81
CA SER A 78 12.44 0.13 -8.41
C SER A 78 13.45 -0.32 -7.36
N ASN A 79 14.41 -1.17 -7.78
CA ASN A 79 15.42 -1.77 -6.91
C ASN A 79 14.78 -2.54 -5.74
N ARG A 80 13.80 -3.39 -6.07
CA ARG A 80 13.01 -4.17 -5.09
C ARG A 80 13.55 -5.59 -4.89
N ASP A 81 14.88 -5.73 -4.78
CA ASP A 81 15.55 -6.99 -4.46
C ASP A 81 15.62 -7.19 -2.94
N PRO A 82 14.79 -8.06 -2.32
CA PRO A 82 14.73 -8.22 -0.86
C PRO A 82 15.98 -8.89 -0.26
N VAL A 83 16.89 -9.37 -1.10
CA VAL A 83 18.12 -10.05 -0.68
C VAL A 83 19.36 -9.15 -0.79
N ASN A 84 19.38 -8.27 -1.81
CA ASN A 84 20.60 -7.50 -2.12
C ASN A 84 20.42 -5.97 -2.04
N ALA A 85 19.19 -5.44 -2.04
CA ALA A 85 18.96 -4.01 -1.94
C ALA A 85 19.26 -3.51 -0.52
N LYS A 86 20.35 -2.74 -0.36
CA LYS A 86 20.86 -2.29 0.95
C LYS A 86 19.83 -1.46 1.72
N ASP A 87 19.06 -0.64 1.03
CA ASP A 87 17.97 0.18 1.57
C ASP A 87 16.89 -0.69 2.22
N LEU A 88 16.47 -1.77 1.55
CA LEU A 88 15.49 -2.72 2.09
C LEU A 88 16.05 -3.51 3.27
N LEU A 89 17.30 -4.01 3.16
CA LEU A 89 17.95 -4.73 4.26
C LEU A 89 18.09 -3.87 5.53
N GLN A 90 18.28 -2.56 5.36
CA GLN A 90 18.24 -1.63 6.49
C GLN A 90 16.83 -1.47 7.04
N MET A 91 15.82 -1.27 6.18
CA MET A 91 14.43 -1.10 6.63
C MET A 91 13.86 -2.33 7.33
N PHE A 92 14.28 -3.55 6.98
CA PHE A 92 13.91 -4.76 7.72
C PHE A 92 14.29 -4.73 9.21
N LYS A 93 15.26 -3.90 9.59
CA LYS A 93 15.69 -3.73 10.99
C LYS A 93 14.96 -2.59 11.70
N VAL A 94 14.44 -1.62 10.93
CA VAL A 94 13.92 -0.35 11.45
C VAL A 94 12.40 -0.33 11.56
N VAL A 95 11.70 -0.96 10.62
CA VAL A 95 10.24 -0.99 10.60
C VAL A 95 9.70 -2.40 10.45
N MET A 96 8.47 -2.59 10.84
CA MET A 96 7.70 -3.81 10.63
C MET A 96 6.45 -3.45 9.85
N ASN A 97 6.25 -4.06 8.66
CA ASN A 97 5.04 -3.98 7.88
C ASN A 97 4.59 -5.39 7.56
N MET A 98 3.41 -5.79 8.01
CA MET A 98 2.95 -7.18 7.86
C MET A 98 1.43 -7.28 7.88
N PRO A 99 0.82 -8.13 7.04
CA PRO A 99 -0.58 -8.48 7.20
C PRO A 99 -0.77 -9.31 8.46
N LEU A 100 -1.84 -9.04 9.19
CA LEU A 100 -2.24 -9.86 10.33
C LEU A 100 -3.02 -11.09 9.85
N GLU A 101 -2.90 -12.20 10.57
CA GLU A 101 -3.57 -13.45 10.21
C GLU A 101 -5.09 -13.37 10.39
N ARG A 102 -5.53 -12.71 11.46
CA ARG A 102 -6.94 -12.57 11.83
C ARG A 102 -7.52 -11.25 11.33
N THR A 103 -8.80 -11.29 10.99
CA THR A 103 -9.56 -10.13 10.49
C THR A 103 -10.23 -9.36 11.63
N THR A 104 -10.75 -8.18 11.30
CA THR A 104 -11.69 -7.44 12.16
C THR A 104 -13.00 -8.22 12.34
N LYS A 105 -13.86 -7.80 13.28
CA LYS A 105 -15.21 -8.39 13.46
C LYS A 105 -16.08 -8.25 12.22
N ASP A 106 -15.83 -7.21 11.40
CA ASP A 106 -16.52 -7.00 10.12
C ASP A 106 -15.93 -7.86 8.98
N GLY A 107 -14.88 -8.64 9.24
CA GLY A 107 -14.20 -9.48 8.27
C GLY A 107 -13.26 -8.68 7.35
N TYR A 108 -12.76 -7.53 7.77
CA TYR A 108 -11.75 -6.77 7.04
C TYR A 108 -10.35 -7.28 7.41
N ASP A 109 -9.52 -7.34 6.41
CA ASP A 109 -8.12 -7.74 6.55
C ASP A 109 -7.28 -6.56 7.01
N VAL A 110 -6.31 -6.80 7.89
CA VAL A 110 -5.53 -5.74 8.53
C VAL A 110 -4.07 -5.86 8.13
N ILE A 111 -3.48 -4.76 7.67
CA ILE A 111 -2.03 -4.60 7.58
C ILE A 111 -1.57 -3.74 8.75
N TYR A 112 -0.57 -4.25 9.47
CA TYR A 112 0.01 -3.61 10.64
C TYR A 112 1.38 -3.04 10.31
N GLY A 113 1.62 -1.79 10.76
CA GLY A 113 2.90 -1.11 10.66
C GLY A 113 3.38 -0.60 12.01
N ALA A 114 4.68 -0.73 12.31
CA ALA A 114 5.29 -0.21 13.54
C ALA A 114 6.79 0.04 13.35
N LEU A 115 7.37 0.83 14.24
CA LEU A 115 8.82 0.93 14.38
C LEU A 115 9.36 -0.27 15.16
N SER A 116 10.47 -0.84 14.70
CA SER A 116 11.28 -1.83 15.42
C SER A 116 12.51 -1.21 16.05
N ASP A 117 13.06 -0.18 15.42
CA ASP A 117 14.15 0.66 15.91
C ASP A 117 13.63 2.09 16.06
N PHE A 118 13.79 2.67 17.24
CA PHE A 118 13.29 4.01 17.58
C PHE A 118 14.30 5.12 17.33
N GLU A 119 15.48 4.78 16.80
CA GLU A 119 16.51 5.79 16.46
C GLU A 119 16.15 6.48 15.13
N PRO A 120 15.81 7.79 15.14
CA PRO A 120 15.37 8.49 13.93
C PRO A 120 16.41 8.48 12.80
N SER A 121 17.71 8.44 13.14
CA SER A 121 18.78 8.45 12.13
C SER A 121 18.76 7.22 11.24
N ASN A 122 18.17 6.11 11.69
CA ASN A 122 18.05 4.86 10.96
C ASN A 122 16.80 4.80 10.09
N TYR A 123 15.82 5.67 10.31
CA TYR A 123 14.55 5.67 9.60
C TYR A 123 14.63 6.45 8.28
N ASP A 124 14.06 5.88 7.22
CA ASP A 124 13.82 6.53 5.94
C ASP A 124 12.39 6.26 5.47
N TYR A 125 11.62 7.33 5.30
CA TYR A 125 10.22 7.23 4.88
C TYR A 125 10.06 6.60 3.50
N THR A 126 10.93 6.95 2.54
CA THR A 126 10.85 6.47 1.16
C THR A 126 11.07 4.96 1.10
N PHE A 127 12.08 4.48 1.82
CA PHE A 127 12.38 3.04 1.87
C PHE A 127 11.34 2.26 2.69
N ASN A 128 10.76 2.88 3.71
CA ASN A 128 9.61 2.28 4.41
C ASN A 128 8.41 2.10 3.47
N MET A 129 8.09 3.10 2.63
CA MET A 129 7.01 2.98 1.65
C MET A 129 7.31 1.97 0.54
N LYS A 130 8.58 1.83 0.13
CA LYS A 130 9.02 0.74 -0.76
C LYS A 130 8.72 -0.62 -0.13
N LEU A 131 9.12 -0.84 1.11
CA LEU A 131 8.86 -2.08 1.83
C LEU A 131 7.36 -2.34 2.00
N PHE A 132 6.60 -1.33 2.41
CA PHE A 132 5.14 -1.41 2.53
C PHE A 132 4.50 -1.84 1.19
N GLY A 133 4.92 -1.23 0.08
CA GLY A 133 4.45 -1.58 -1.26
C GLY A 133 4.76 -3.04 -1.64
N MET A 134 5.94 -3.55 -1.27
CA MET A 134 6.31 -4.95 -1.52
C MET A 134 5.45 -5.92 -0.70
N VAL A 135 5.21 -5.62 0.56
CA VAL A 135 4.31 -6.42 1.41
C VAL A 135 2.89 -6.41 0.86
N MET A 136 2.39 -5.22 0.47
CA MET A 136 1.06 -5.08 -0.15
C MET A 136 0.93 -5.90 -1.43
N ASP A 137 1.95 -5.91 -2.29
CA ASP A 137 1.93 -6.67 -3.54
C ASP A 137 1.77 -8.17 -3.25
N LEU A 138 2.60 -8.75 -2.39
CA LEU A 138 2.50 -10.18 -2.06
C LEU A 138 1.17 -10.51 -1.39
N TRP A 139 0.69 -9.63 -0.54
CA TRP A 139 -0.58 -9.82 0.16
C TRP A 139 -1.77 -9.82 -0.79
N LEU A 140 -1.87 -8.81 -1.65
CA LEU A 140 -2.96 -8.67 -2.62
C LEU A 140 -2.94 -9.81 -3.66
N TYR A 141 -1.77 -10.10 -4.23
CA TYR A 141 -1.64 -11.13 -5.26
C TYR A 141 -1.83 -12.54 -4.69
N GLY A 142 -1.32 -12.80 -3.47
CA GLY A 142 -1.43 -14.11 -2.83
C GLY A 142 -2.81 -14.42 -2.24
N LYS A 143 -3.50 -13.42 -1.69
CA LYS A 143 -4.81 -13.59 -1.03
C LYS A 143 -6.00 -13.30 -1.95
N GLY A 144 -5.78 -12.53 -3.03
CA GLY A 144 -6.81 -12.11 -3.96
C GLY A 144 -7.76 -11.07 -3.38
N THR A 145 -9.02 -11.10 -3.80
CA THR A 145 -10.02 -10.14 -3.33
C THR A 145 -10.30 -10.31 -1.83
N MET A 146 -10.45 -9.19 -1.13
CA MET A 146 -10.72 -9.13 0.31
C MET A 146 -11.91 -8.19 0.56
N LYS A 147 -12.78 -8.54 1.51
CA LYS A 147 -14.00 -7.76 1.81
C LYS A 147 -13.73 -6.29 2.09
N GLY A 148 -12.63 -6.01 2.74
CA GLY A 148 -12.13 -4.68 3.03
C GLY A 148 -10.73 -4.75 3.63
N HIS A 149 -10.04 -3.61 3.63
CA HIS A 149 -8.67 -3.46 4.11
C HIS A 149 -8.63 -2.41 5.20
N VAL A 150 -7.89 -2.67 6.26
CA VAL A 150 -7.58 -1.72 7.33
C VAL A 150 -6.07 -1.57 7.39
N ILE A 151 -5.60 -0.33 7.38
CA ILE A 151 -4.21 0.01 7.69
C ILE A 151 -4.17 0.45 9.14
N LEU A 152 -3.35 -0.22 9.96
CA LEU A 152 -3.16 0.11 11.36
C LEU A 152 -1.68 0.36 11.62
N VAL A 153 -1.34 1.56 12.06
CA VAL A 153 0.03 1.98 12.33
C VAL A 153 0.20 2.27 13.82
N ASP A 154 1.09 1.54 14.46
CA ASP A 154 1.48 1.79 15.84
C ASP A 154 2.60 2.83 15.91
N LEU A 155 2.30 3.99 16.46
CA LEU A 155 3.23 5.13 16.56
C LEU A 155 4.08 5.10 17.83
N LYS A 156 4.11 3.99 18.57
CA LYS A 156 5.00 3.83 19.71
C LYS A 156 6.45 4.09 19.29
N GLY A 157 7.11 4.99 20.01
CA GLY A 157 8.48 5.40 19.72
C GLY A 157 8.64 6.47 18.61
N LEU A 158 7.55 6.92 17.98
CA LEU A 158 7.61 8.02 17.01
C LEU A 158 7.95 9.33 17.73
N VAL A 159 8.99 10.01 17.25
CA VAL A 159 9.43 11.34 17.72
C VAL A 159 9.61 12.29 16.54
N ILE A 160 9.75 13.59 16.83
CA ILE A 160 9.90 14.63 15.80
C ILE A 160 11.05 14.38 14.83
N GLY A 161 12.13 13.72 15.28
CA GLY A 161 13.25 13.34 14.43
C GLY A 161 12.87 12.40 13.31
N HIS A 162 11.86 11.53 13.50
CA HIS A 162 11.32 10.70 12.42
C HIS A 162 10.54 11.54 11.41
N VAL A 163 9.69 12.48 11.90
CA VAL A 163 8.89 13.35 11.02
C VAL A 163 9.78 14.25 10.17
N ALA A 164 10.90 14.71 10.70
CA ALA A 164 11.88 15.50 9.95
C ALA A 164 12.52 14.72 8.77
N ARG A 165 12.34 13.40 8.72
CA ARG A 165 12.81 12.53 7.61
C ARG A 165 11.73 12.22 6.59
N PHE A 166 10.52 12.76 6.76
CA PHE A 166 9.47 12.64 5.75
C PHE A 166 9.74 13.64 4.62
N SER A 167 9.92 13.14 3.42
CA SER A 167 9.86 13.98 2.22
C SER A 167 8.39 14.32 1.93
N PRO A 168 7.98 15.61 1.91
CA PRO A 168 6.60 15.97 1.55
C PRO A 168 6.18 15.45 0.17
N MET A 169 7.13 15.38 -0.77
CA MET A 169 6.87 14.84 -2.10
C MET A 169 6.68 13.32 -2.06
N ALA A 170 7.50 12.58 -1.33
CA ALA A 170 7.31 11.15 -1.16
C ALA A 170 5.98 10.83 -0.46
N LEU A 171 5.61 11.62 0.55
CA LEU A 171 4.32 11.51 1.23
C LEU A 171 3.14 11.76 0.27
N LYS A 172 3.22 12.83 -0.56
CA LYS A 172 2.23 13.12 -1.60
C LYS A 172 2.09 11.97 -2.59
N ARG A 173 3.21 11.42 -3.08
CA ARG A 173 3.24 10.28 -4.02
C ARG A 173 2.60 9.03 -3.42
N PHE A 174 2.91 8.74 -2.17
CA PHE A 174 2.33 7.59 -1.47
C PHE A 174 0.82 7.75 -1.25
N LEU A 175 0.38 8.91 -0.72
CA LEU A 175 -1.05 9.17 -0.49
C LEU A 175 -1.85 9.19 -1.80
N TYR A 176 -1.28 9.70 -2.88
CA TYR A 176 -1.90 9.64 -4.20
C TYR A 176 -2.05 8.18 -4.66
N TYR A 177 -1.00 7.37 -4.56
CA TYR A 177 -1.04 5.96 -4.93
C TYR A 177 -2.06 5.18 -4.09
N LEU A 178 -2.09 5.41 -2.78
CA LEU A 178 -3.04 4.78 -1.87
C LEU A 178 -4.50 5.07 -2.23
N GLN A 179 -4.80 6.31 -2.62
CA GLN A 179 -6.16 6.77 -2.88
C GLN A 179 -6.65 6.48 -4.30
N GLU A 180 -5.75 6.50 -5.30
CA GLU A 180 -6.13 6.46 -6.71
C GLU A 180 -5.70 5.18 -7.44
N GLY A 181 -4.59 4.57 -7.00
CA GLY A 181 -3.97 3.47 -7.75
C GLY A 181 -4.07 2.12 -7.07
N LEU A 182 -3.97 2.07 -5.74
CA LEU A 182 -3.91 0.79 -5.03
C LEU A 182 -5.26 0.05 -5.10
N PRO A 183 -5.30 -1.21 -5.61
CA PRO A 183 -6.55 -1.94 -5.80
C PRO A 183 -7.07 -2.54 -4.49
N VAL A 184 -7.46 -1.69 -3.54
CA VAL A 184 -7.97 -2.07 -2.22
C VAL A 184 -9.34 -1.43 -1.93
N ARG A 185 -10.15 -2.09 -1.11
CA ARG A 185 -11.32 -1.48 -0.46
C ARG A 185 -10.91 -0.99 0.91
N LEU A 186 -10.29 0.20 0.99
CA LEU A 186 -9.87 0.75 2.27
C LEU A 186 -11.08 1.09 3.13
N LYS A 187 -11.14 0.55 4.35
CA LYS A 187 -12.25 0.67 5.31
C LYS A 187 -11.86 1.36 6.60
N GLY A 188 -10.57 1.47 6.86
CA GLY A 188 -10.04 2.17 8.02
C GLY A 188 -8.55 2.46 7.84
N PHE A 189 -8.14 3.63 8.32
CA PHE A 189 -6.76 4.02 8.45
C PHE A 189 -6.56 4.51 9.89
N HIS A 190 -5.95 3.67 10.72
CA HIS A 190 -5.84 3.87 12.15
C HIS A 190 -4.40 4.11 12.56
N PHE A 191 -4.19 5.17 13.32
CA PHE A 191 -2.95 5.41 14.04
C PHE A 191 -3.20 5.21 15.53
N VAL A 192 -2.44 4.32 16.17
CA VAL A 192 -2.55 4.06 17.62
C VAL A 192 -1.30 4.55 18.35
N ASN A 193 -1.40 4.70 19.66
CA ASN A 193 -0.36 5.29 20.51
C ASN A 193 0.10 6.66 20.00
N THR A 194 -0.87 7.48 19.54
CA THR A 194 -0.59 8.83 19.05
C THR A 194 -0.07 9.73 20.17
N ASN A 195 0.85 10.63 19.82
CA ASN A 195 1.43 11.64 20.68
C ASN A 195 1.39 13.01 19.95
N PRO A 196 1.76 14.14 20.58
CA PRO A 196 1.68 15.47 19.96
C PRO A 196 2.43 15.62 18.63
N VAL A 197 3.41 14.77 18.33
CA VAL A 197 4.10 14.75 17.03
C VAL A 197 3.15 14.39 15.89
N MET A 198 2.05 13.69 16.19
CA MET A 198 1.04 13.36 15.21
C MET A 198 0.33 14.59 14.63
N ASP A 199 0.16 15.65 15.40
CA ASP A 199 -0.45 16.90 14.89
C ASP A 199 0.42 17.51 13.79
N ILE A 200 1.74 17.50 13.97
CA ILE A 200 2.70 17.98 12.97
C ILE A 200 2.61 17.11 11.72
N LEU A 201 2.59 15.79 11.88
CA LEU A 201 2.46 14.85 10.77
C LEU A 201 1.14 15.06 10.02
N MET A 202 0.03 15.23 10.73
CA MET A 202 -1.28 15.50 10.13
C MET A 202 -1.31 16.81 9.34
N ASN A 203 -0.65 17.86 9.82
CA ASN A 203 -0.55 19.11 9.08
C ASN A 203 0.19 18.95 7.75
N ILE A 204 1.19 18.05 7.68
CA ILE A 204 1.91 17.74 6.45
C ILE A 204 1.07 16.83 5.53
N MET A 205 0.30 15.87 6.07
CA MET A 205 -0.47 14.89 5.32
C MET A 205 -1.76 15.45 4.73
N ARG A 206 -2.54 16.22 5.52
CA ARG A 206 -3.90 16.71 5.16
C ARG A 206 -4.01 17.34 3.78
N PRO A 207 -3.07 18.16 3.30
CA PRO A 207 -3.17 18.77 1.97
C PRO A 207 -3.21 17.77 0.82
N PHE A 208 -2.79 16.54 1.06
CA PHE A 208 -2.71 15.46 0.07
C PHE A 208 -3.80 14.40 0.22
N MET A 209 -4.68 14.56 1.22
CA MET A 209 -5.74 13.61 1.53
C MET A 209 -7.08 14.09 0.99
N LYS A 210 -7.77 13.22 0.27
CA LYS A 210 -9.16 13.44 -0.13
C LYS A 210 -10.10 13.22 1.05
N LYS A 211 -11.31 13.77 0.93
CA LYS A 211 -12.36 13.63 1.96
C LYS A 211 -12.60 12.16 2.33
N GLU A 212 -12.67 11.29 1.35
CA GLU A 212 -12.93 9.85 1.52
C GLU A 212 -11.87 9.17 2.41
N LEU A 213 -10.59 9.57 2.29
CA LEU A 213 -9.54 9.06 3.15
C LEU A 213 -9.60 9.68 4.55
N LEU A 214 -9.90 10.98 4.64
CA LEU A 214 -10.06 11.68 5.92
C LEU A 214 -11.22 11.12 6.74
N ASP A 215 -12.33 10.74 6.09
CA ASP A 215 -13.53 10.19 6.74
C ASP A 215 -13.27 8.82 7.41
N ILE A 216 -12.26 8.08 6.98
CA ILE A 216 -11.88 6.76 7.53
C ILE A 216 -10.56 6.78 8.30
N LEU A 217 -9.97 7.97 8.51
CA LEU A 217 -8.75 8.14 9.27
C LEU A 217 -9.09 8.39 10.74
N HIS A 218 -8.50 7.59 11.62
CA HIS A 218 -8.75 7.64 13.06
C HIS A 218 -7.44 7.69 13.85
N LEU A 219 -7.39 8.60 14.82
CA LEU A 219 -6.24 8.82 15.69
C LEU A 219 -6.60 8.36 17.10
N HIS A 220 -5.83 7.45 17.66
CA HIS A 220 -6.07 6.86 18.96
C HIS A 220 -4.87 7.05 19.89
N GLN A 221 -5.10 7.62 21.06
CA GLN A 221 -4.07 7.73 22.09
C GLN A 221 -3.72 6.38 22.72
N SER A 222 -4.65 5.44 22.68
CA SER A 222 -4.49 4.09 23.20
C SER A 222 -4.89 3.04 22.16
N VAL A 223 -4.17 1.93 22.15
CA VAL A 223 -4.50 0.75 21.33
C VAL A 223 -5.91 0.26 21.58
N ASN A 224 -6.39 0.25 22.83
CA ASN A 224 -7.71 -0.29 23.15
C ASN A 224 -8.87 0.44 22.47
N ALA A 225 -8.68 1.70 22.06
CA ALA A 225 -9.71 2.48 21.38
C ALA A 225 -10.10 1.93 19.99
N ILE A 226 -9.27 1.06 19.38
CA ILE A 226 -9.61 0.43 18.09
C ILE A 226 -10.79 -0.55 18.20
N GLU A 227 -11.12 -1.04 19.40
CA GLU A 227 -12.24 -1.95 19.59
C GLU A 227 -13.60 -1.31 19.27
N GLU A 228 -13.71 0.02 19.40
CA GLU A 228 -14.86 0.81 18.97
C GLU A 228 -15.09 0.73 17.44
N PHE A 229 -14.05 0.38 16.70
CA PHE A 229 -14.05 0.21 15.24
C PHE A 229 -14.09 -1.27 14.83
N ASN A 230 -14.56 -2.15 15.69
CA ASN A 230 -14.63 -3.59 15.44
C ASN A 230 -13.28 -4.27 15.17
N ILE A 231 -12.18 -3.66 15.59
CA ILE A 231 -10.81 -4.21 15.48
C ILE A 231 -10.43 -4.80 16.84
N PRO A 232 -10.44 -6.13 17.02
CA PRO A 232 -10.08 -6.72 18.30
C PRO A 232 -8.59 -6.49 18.59
N VAL A 233 -8.25 -6.04 19.79
CA VAL A 233 -6.85 -5.86 20.20
C VAL A 233 -6.08 -7.18 20.16
N ASP A 234 -6.72 -8.31 20.43
CA ASP A 234 -6.08 -9.63 20.47
C ASP A 234 -5.55 -10.13 19.11
N ILE A 235 -5.91 -9.48 17.97
CA ILE A 235 -5.30 -9.79 16.67
C ILE A 235 -3.94 -9.13 16.46
N LEU A 236 -3.56 -8.17 17.30
CA LEU A 236 -2.31 -7.43 17.21
C LEU A 236 -1.13 -8.23 17.77
N PRO A 237 0.11 -7.85 17.43
CA PRO A 237 1.31 -8.38 18.08
C PRO A 237 1.31 -8.14 19.59
N ASN A 238 2.08 -8.96 20.31
CA ASN A 238 2.18 -8.89 21.77
C ASN A 238 2.65 -7.53 22.28
N GLU A 239 3.58 -6.88 21.56
CA GLU A 239 4.14 -5.57 21.89
C GLU A 239 3.12 -4.44 21.82
N SER A 240 2.05 -4.63 21.05
CA SER A 240 0.90 -3.73 20.98
C SER A 240 -0.29 -4.20 21.82
N GLY A 241 -0.06 -5.05 22.81
CA GLY A 241 -1.08 -5.55 23.73
C GLY A 241 -1.96 -6.67 23.18
N GLY A 242 -1.66 -7.20 22.01
CA GLY A 242 -2.39 -8.30 21.39
C GLY A 242 -1.91 -9.69 21.79
N LYS A 243 -2.34 -10.71 21.04
CA LYS A 243 -2.03 -12.13 21.26
C LYS A 243 -1.58 -12.87 20.00
N ALA A 244 -1.26 -12.13 18.91
CA ALA A 244 -0.85 -12.74 17.65
C ALA A 244 0.55 -13.37 17.68
N GLY A 245 1.34 -13.07 18.70
CA GLY A 245 2.74 -13.47 18.84
C GLY A 245 3.70 -12.31 18.85
N PRO A 246 5.00 -12.55 19.02
CA PRO A 246 6.02 -11.50 19.02
C PRO A 246 6.11 -10.82 17.64
N ALA A 247 6.05 -9.49 17.60
CA ALA A 247 6.06 -8.72 16.35
C ALA A 247 7.27 -9.04 15.47
N LYS A 248 8.45 -9.19 16.07
CA LYS A 248 9.68 -9.52 15.35
C LYS A 248 9.63 -10.89 14.66
N GLU A 249 9.00 -11.89 15.28
CA GLU A 249 8.85 -13.23 14.70
C GLU A 249 7.85 -13.20 13.53
N LEU A 250 6.72 -12.51 13.72
CA LEU A 250 5.71 -12.33 12.67
C LEU A 250 6.31 -11.61 11.46
N PHE A 251 7.05 -10.53 11.70
CA PHE A 251 7.70 -9.79 10.62
C PHE A 251 8.84 -10.59 9.96
N ALA A 252 9.63 -11.34 10.72
CA ALA A 252 10.67 -12.22 10.16
C ALA A 252 10.07 -13.28 9.21
N ALA A 253 8.87 -13.78 9.52
CA ALA A 253 8.14 -14.67 8.60
C ALA A 253 7.73 -13.95 7.31
N GLU A 254 7.34 -12.67 7.39
CA GLU A 254 7.00 -11.86 6.22
C GLU A 254 8.24 -11.56 5.37
N VAL A 255 9.38 -11.22 5.98
CA VAL A 255 10.66 -11.03 5.28
C VAL A 255 11.05 -12.30 4.50
N LYS A 256 10.91 -13.49 5.10
CA LYS A 256 11.15 -14.76 4.38
C LYS A 256 10.23 -14.94 3.17
N LYS A 257 8.98 -14.47 3.23
CA LYS A 257 8.09 -14.49 2.06
C LYS A 257 8.58 -13.54 0.96
N LEU A 258 9.03 -12.33 1.34
CA LEU A 258 9.61 -11.38 0.39
C LEU A 258 10.84 -12.00 -0.30
N GLU A 259 11.77 -12.57 0.45
CA GLU A 259 12.97 -13.24 -0.07
C GLU A 259 12.63 -14.42 -0.99
N ALA A 260 11.64 -15.24 -0.60
CA ALA A 260 11.19 -16.37 -1.42
C ALA A 260 10.61 -15.95 -2.78
N HIS A 261 10.08 -14.72 -2.88
CA HIS A 261 9.51 -14.16 -4.12
C HIS A 261 10.44 -13.15 -4.80
N ARG A 262 11.74 -13.16 -4.48
CA ARG A 262 12.76 -12.27 -5.05
C ARG A 262 12.67 -12.14 -6.57
N GLU A 263 12.64 -13.25 -7.28
CA GLU A 263 12.61 -13.26 -8.75
C GLU A 263 11.34 -12.61 -9.31
N TRP A 264 10.23 -12.75 -8.60
CA TRP A 264 8.98 -12.09 -8.99
C TRP A 264 9.12 -10.56 -8.91
N PHE A 265 9.71 -10.01 -7.84
CA PHE A 265 9.93 -8.56 -7.73
C PHE A 265 10.85 -8.03 -8.82
N ILE A 266 11.93 -8.76 -9.12
CA ILE A 266 12.88 -8.39 -10.19
C ILE A 266 12.20 -8.43 -11.57
N GLN A 267 11.34 -9.42 -11.81
CA GLN A 267 10.64 -9.54 -13.07
C GLN A 267 9.50 -8.52 -13.20
N GLU A 268 8.76 -8.26 -12.13
CA GLU A 268 7.68 -7.26 -12.09
C GLU A 268 8.22 -5.87 -12.44
N GLU A 269 9.36 -5.49 -11.87
CA GLU A 269 10.00 -4.21 -12.18
C GLU A 269 10.32 -4.06 -13.66
N LYS A 270 10.71 -5.13 -14.33
CA LYS A 270 11.08 -5.12 -15.76
C LYS A 270 9.87 -5.12 -16.70
N THR A 271 8.76 -5.74 -16.30
CA THR A 271 7.66 -6.06 -17.21
C THR A 271 6.37 -5.31 -16.90
N GLN A 272 6.19 -4.82 -15.68
CA GLN A 272 4.96 -4.21 -15.20
C GLN A 272 5.10 -2.68 -15.09
N ARG A 273 5.54 -2.06 -16.20
CA ARG A 273 5.66 -0.59 -16.32
C ARG A 273 4.95 -0.11 -17.58
N ILE A 274 4.54 1.14 -17.54
CA ILE A 274 3.92 1.82 -18.70
C ILE A 274 5.00 2.23 -19.71
N ASP A 275 4.68 2.07 -20.98
CA ASP A 275 5.41 2.69 -22.08
C ASP A 275 4.69 3.98 -22.50
N GLU A 276 5.09 5.11 -21.93
CA GLU A 276 4.45 6.40 -22.19
C GLU A 276 4.54 6.83 -23.66
N SER A 277 5.47 6.30 -24.46
CA SER A 277 5.57 6.57 -25.89
C SER A 277 4.39 5.99 -26.69
N LYS A 278 3.70 5.00 -26.11
CA LYS A 278 2.54 4.34 -26.72
C LYS A 278 1.20 4.80 -26.13
N ARG A 279 1.22 5.72 -25.17
CA ARG A 279 -0.02 6.20 -24.55
C ARG A 279 -0.93 6.89 -25.55
N PRO A 280 -2.20 6.49 -25.67
CA PRO A 280 -3.18 7.27 -26.44
C PRO A 280 -3.33 8.67 -25.85
N GLY A 281 -3.09 9.71 -26.67
CA GLY A 281 -3.13 11.10 -26.24
C GLY A 281 -1.77 11.61 -25.72
N LYS A 282 -1.80 12.41 -24.65
CA LYS A 282 -0.58 13.00 -24.07
C LYS A 282 0.10 12.02 -23.13
N ALA A 283 1.40 11.81 -23.31
CA ALA A 283 2.24 11.11 -22.34
C ALA A 283 2.19 11.82 -20.98
N LYS A 284 2.15 11.04 -19.90
CA LYS A 284 2.19 11.56 -18.52
C LYS A 284 3.64 11.57 -18.01
N SER A 285 3.94 12.51 -17.14
CA SER A 285 5.23 12.58 -16.43
C SER A 285 5.00 12.69 -14.93
N ALA A 286 6.05 12.47 -14.14
CA ALA A 286 5.98 12.71 -12.71
C ALA A 286 5.55 14.14 -12.37
N THR A 287 5.97 15.11 -13.15
CA THR A 287 5.56 16.54 -12.99
C THR A 287 4.08 16.75 -13.27
N ASP A 288 3.52 16.09 -14.29
CA ASP A 288 2.06 16.17 -14.58
C ASP A 288 1.23 15.56 -13.43
N LEU A 289 1.74 14.51 -12.78
CA LEU A 289 1.03 13.83 -11.67
C LEU A 289 1.19 14.55 -10.33
N PHE A 290 2.38 15.03 -10.01
CA PHE A 290 2.74 15.46 -8.66
C PHE A 290 3.19 16.92 -8.57
N GLY A 291 3.31 17.63 -9.70
CA GLY A 291 3.87 18.98 -9.76
C GLY A 291 5.41 18.97 -9.71
N VAL A 292 6.01 20.17 -9.78
CA VAL A 292 7.46 20.36 -9.74
C VAL A 292 7.96 20.24 -8.29
N GLU A 293 9.02 19.48 -8.07
CA GLU A 293 9.68 19.40 -6.78
C GLU A 293 10.21 20.80 -6.38
N GLY A 294 9.84 21.26 -5.19
CA GLY A 294 10.20 22.62 -4.71
C GLY A 294 9.14 23.71 -4.98
N SER A 295 8.03 23.42 -5.65
CA SER A 295 6.93 24.37 -5.86
C SER A 295 6.02 24.59 -4.63
N PHE A 296 6.35 23.97 -3.50
CA PHE A 296 5.67 24.25 -2.24
C PHE A 296 6.13 25.60 -1.73
N LYS A 297 5.24 26.63 -1.79
CA LYS A 297 5.43 27.84 -0.99
C LYS A 297 5.70 27.41 0.45
N LYS A 298 6.74 28.00 1.08
CA LYS A 298 6.93 27.87 2.53
C LYS A 298 5.56 28.03 3.19
N LEU A 299 5.10 26.98 3.86
CA LEU A 299 4.02 27.13 4.82
C LEU A 299 4.61 28.04 5.89
N GLU A 300 4.16 29.31 5.92
CA GLU A 300 4.43 30.21 7.03
C GLU A 300 3.78 29.53 8.22
N ILE A 301 4.63 29.09 9.13
CA ILE A 301 4.24 28.61 10.46
C ILE A 301 4.24 29.89 11.29
N ASP A 302 3.05 30.52 11.44
CA ASP A 302 2.79 31.50 12.47
C ASP A 302 2.49 30.79 13.81
#